data_72805682a95a53637a47161e4ae2b3e5
#
_entry.id   72805682a95a53637a47161e4ae2b3e5
#
_cell.length_a   1.000
_cell.length_b   1.000
_cell.length_c   1.000
_cell.angle_alpha   90.00
_cell.angle_beta   90.00
_cell.angle_gamma   90.00
#
_symmetry.space_group_name_H-M   'P 1'
#
loop_
_entity.id
_entity.type
_entity.pdbx_description
1 polymer ?
#
loop_
_entity_poly.entity_id
_entity_poly.type
_entity_poly.pdbx_seq_one_letter_code
_entity_poly.pdbx_strand_id
1 'polypeptide(L)'
;MRTRLLTALAVATALVASARTVELHTDSASCRVDLDGARILSFRSHGDETLWNDTPAQTNASDWAHGGIPLCWPRFGVDESGAIHGVAWRRTFAMRGISEGRSRSELALELALGDARLEYAIALTDALSLELATTNTGTNDFACSYGFHPYLLVAERAKSSVTGIDGMHFEDDPSRARPERGVWHGTLRLEESIDRIFALPASMRGSFALEDLAGGRRVVVTCAGASHLNVWNPGPEKQCPGVVPGDEWRRFVCIEPIFVGGADGRPVPVPPGGRRVLRMTIAANARVEKGIDCR
;
A
#
# COMPACT_ATOMS: atom_id res chain seq x y z
N MET A 1 -52.83 -6.46 51.98
CA MET A 1 -52.21 -6.94 50.77
C MET A 1 -51.46 -5.80 50.13
N ARG A 2 -50.14 -5.82 50.15
CA ARG A 2 -49.29 -4.80 49.51
C ARG A 2 -48.56 -5.48 48.36
N THR A 3 -48.96 -5.15 47.16
CA THR A 3 -48.36 -5.61 45.92
C THR A 3 -47.07 -4.84 45.64
N ARG A 4 -45.92 -5.51 45.65
CA ARG A 4 -44.62 -4.95 45.23
C ARG A 4 -44.49 -5.06 43.74
N LEU A 5 -44.44 -3.95 43.04
CA LEU A 5 -43.98 -3.87 41.64
C LEU A 5 -42.47 -4.05 41.63
N LEU A 6 -42.00 -5.09 40.96
CA LEU A 6 -40.62 -5.27 40.60
C LEU A 6 -40.39 -4.57 39.24
N THR A 7 -39.66 -3.45 39.27
CA THR A 7 -39.19 -2.77 38.07
C THR A 7 -37.92 -3.48 37.60
N ALA A 8 -38.03 -4.16 36.48
CA ALA A 8 -36.86 -4.76 35.79
C ALA A 8 -36.11 -3.62 35.10
N LEU A 9 -34.87 -3.39 35.56
CA LEU A 9 -33.92 -2.48 34.91
C LEU A 9 -33.29 -3.22 33.73
N ALA A 10 -33.72 -2.93 32.51
CA ALA A 10 -33.07 -3.39 31.28
C ALA A 10 -31.78 -2.62 31.11
N VAL A 11 -30.65 -3.27 31.36
CA VAL A 11 -29.31 -2.76 30.98
C VAL A 11 -29.18 -2.94 29.49
N ALA A 12 -29.37 -1.88 28.72
CA ALA A 12 -29.04 -1.83 27.33
C ALA A 12 -27.50 -1.77 27.21
N THR A 13 -26.87 -2.90 26.95
CA THR A 13 -25.48 -2.95 26.47
C THR A 13 -25.46 -2.35 25.08
N ALA A 14 -25.14 -1.04 25.00
CA ALA A 14 -24.74 -0.42 23.75
C ALA A 14 -23.45 -1.13 23.31
N LEU A 15 -23.51 -1.91 22.22
CA LEU A 15 -22.32 -2.29 21.47
C LEU A 15 -21.70 -0.98 20.97
N VAL A 16 -20.69 -0.48 21.67
CA VAL A 16 -19.79 0.51 21.13
C VAL A 16 -19.07 -0.22 19.99
N ALA A 17 -19.38 0.13 18.74
CA ALA A 17 -18.59 -0.27 17.61
C ALA A 17 -17.17 0.21 17.92
N SER A 18 -16.26 -0.71 18.29
CA SER A 18 -14.86 -0.43 18.55
C SER A 18 -14.33 0.25 17.30
N ALA A 19 -13.76 1.44 17.45
CA ALA A 19 -13.12 2.13 16.34
C ALA A 19 -12.03 1.18 15.80
N ARG A 20 -12.21 0.71 14.56
CA ARG A 20 -11.27 -0.22 13.90
C ARG A 20 -10.03 0.49 13.37
N THR A 21 -9.92 1.79 13.63
CA THR A 21 -8.79 2.62 13.20
C THR A 21 -7.87 2.95 14.37
N VAL A 22 -6.56 2.93 14.08
CA VAL A 22 -5.49 3.33 14.99
C VAL A 22 -4.80 4.54 14.38
N GLU A 23 -4.49 5.54 15.21
CA GLU A 23 -3.69 6.69 14.81
C GLU A 23 -2.33 6.64 15.51
N LEU A 24 -1.27 6.89 14.75
CA LEU A 24 0.09 7.09 15.23
C LEU A 24 0.49 8.54 15.00
N HIS A 25 1.21 9.10 15.96
CA HIS A 25 1.68 10.48 15.90
C HIS A 25 3.14 10.58 16.30
N THR A 26 3.83 11.54 15.68
CA THR A 26 5.11 12.10 16.14
C THR A 26 5.00 13.63 16.12
N ASP A 27 6.05 14.35 16.51
CA ASP A 27 6.05 15.82 16.42
C ASP A 27 5.93 16.33 14.96
N SER A 28 6.31 15.51 13.95
CA SER A 28 6.36 15.92 12.55
C SER A 28 5.43 15.15 11.62
N ALA A 29 4.82 14.05 12.08
CA ALA A 29 4.03 13.20 11.22
C ALA A 29 2.83 12.55 11.92
N SER A 30 1.84 12.13 11.13
CA SER A 30 0.72 11.29 11.58
C SER A 30 0.40 10.20 10.56
N CYS A 31 -0.07 9.07 11.06
CA CYS A 31 -0.49 7.94 10.24
C CYS A 31 -1.77 7.35 10.80
N ARG A 32 -2.78 7.11 9.95
CA ARG A 32 -4.02 6.43 10.31
C ARG A 32 -4.12 5.08 9.65
N VAL A 33 -4.37 4.06 10.44
CA VAL A 33 -4.39 2.65 10.02
C VAL A 33 -5.76 2.07 10.29
N ASP A 34 -6.38 1.45 9.29
CA ASP A 34 -7.57 0.61 9.47
C ASP A 34 -7.11 -0.83 9.79
N LEU A 35 -7.60 -1.39 10.89
CA LEU A 35 -7.29 -2.77 11.27
C LEU A 35 -7.93 -3.79 10.31
N ASP A 36 -9.00 -3.42 9.60
CA ASP A 36 -9.56 -4.21 8.52
C ASP A 36 -8.66 -4.05 7.28
N GLY A 37 -8.01 -5.13 6.91
CA GLY A 37 -6.99 -5.15 5.85
C GLY A 37 -5.64 -4.58 6.25
N ALA A 38 -5.47 -4.08 7.47
CA ALA A 38 -4.28 -3.35 7.93
C ALA A 38 -3.88 -2.21 6.99
N ARG A 39 -4.88 -1.56 6.37
CA ARG A 39 -4.71 -0.54 5.35
C ARG A 39 -4.27 0.79 5.97
N ILE A 40 -3.19 1.36 5.47
CA ILE A 40 -2.85 2.75 5.80
C ILE A 40 -3.84 3.66 5.08
N LEU A 41 -4.61 4.45 5.82
CA LEU A 41 -5.61 5.36 5.28
C LEU A 41 -5.07 6.75 4.98
N SER A 42 -4.08 7.19 5.76
CA SER A 42 -3.47 8.52 5.66
C SER A 42 -2.05 8.47 6.19
N PHE A 43 -1.15 9.16 5.54
CA PHE A 43 0.18 9.47 6.03
C PHE A 43 0.47 10.94 5.75
N ARG A 44 0.64 11.70 6.83
CA ARG A 44 1.00 13.12 6.77
C ARG A 44 2.40 13.32 7.30
N SER A 45 3.21 14.02 6.54
CA SER A 45 4.53 14.47 6.94
C SER A 45 4.58 16.00 6.91
N HIS A 46 4.98 16.61 8.01
CA HIS A 46 5.00 18.07 8.18
C HIS A 46 3.67 18.77 7.84
N GLY A 47 2.54 18.09 8.12
CA GLY A 47 1.19 18.57 7.87
C GLY A 47 0.62 18.27 6.49
N ASP A 48 1.45 17.87 5.51
CA ASP A 48 1.03 17.56 4.14
C ASP A 48 0.63 16.09 3.97
N GLU A 49 -0.53 15.84 3.38
CA GLU A 49 -0.98 14.49 3.04
C GLU A 49 -0.15 13.92 1.90
N THR A 50 0.31 12.69 2.06
CA THR A 50 1.16 11.99 1.08
C THR A 50 0.39 10.94 0.28
N LEU A 51 -0.74 10.47 0.81
CA LEU A 51 -1.54 9.43 0.18
C LEU A 51 -2.84 10.00 -0.40
N TRP A 52 -3.18 9.56 -1.59
CA TRP A 52 -4.54 9.74 -2.10
C TRP A 52 -5.45 8.68 -1.48
N ASN A 53 -6.58 9.12 -0.97
CA ASN A 53 -7.60 8.24 -0.43
C ASN A 53 -8.95 8.97 -0.40
N ASP A 54 -9.88 8.58 -1.24
CA ASP A 54 -11.25 9.09 -1.23
C ASP A 54 -12.24 8.10 -0.58
N THR A 55 -11.77 6.90 -0.29
CA THR A 55 -12.59 5.84 0.27
C THR A 55 -12.55 5.91 1.80
N PRO A 56 -13.66 6.16 2.47
CA PRO A 56 -13.72 6.03 3.94
C PRO A 56 -13.34 4.62 4.36
N ALA A 57 -13.04 4.43 5.65
CA ALA A 57 -12.77 3.10 6.22
C ALA A 57 -13.77 2.08 5.68
N GLN A 58 -13.28 0.93 5.25
CA GLN A 58 -14.04 -0.02 4.44
C GLN A 58 -15.29 -0.49 5.17
N THR A 59 -16.46 -0.17 4.65
CA THR A 59 -17.75 -0.59 5.21
C THR A 59 -18.30 -1.85 4.56
N ASN A 60 -17.81 -2.24 3.37
CA ASN A 60 -18.24 -3.42 2.64
C ASN A 60 -17.03 -4.20 2.10
N ALA A 61 -16.84 -5.43 2.58
CA ALA A 61 -15.72 -6.30 2.23
C ALA A 61 -15.83 -6.97 0.83
N SER A 62 -16.73 -6.51 -0.05
CA SER A 62 -16.93 -7.12 -1.36
C SER A 62 -15.98 -6.59 -2.43
N ASP A 63 -15.60 -5.32 -2.36
CA ASP A 63 -14.86 -4.66 -3.43
C ASP A 63 -13.48 -4.19 -2.95
N TRP A 64 -12.49 -4.25 -3.84
CA TRP A 64 -11.15 -3.74 -3.58
C TRP A 64 -11.21 -2.24 -3.24
N ALA A 65 -10.68 -1.88 -2.08
CA ALA A 65 -10.62 -0.49 -1.64
C ALA A 65 -9.45 0.24 -2.27
N HIS A 66 -9.74 1.15 -3.17
CA HIS A 66 -8.73 2.05 -3.72
C HIS A 66 -8.35 3.14 -2.71
N GLY A 67 -7.10 3.57 -2.77
CA GLY A 67 -6.57 4.64 -1.93
C GLY A 67 -5.84 4.16 -0.67
N GLY A 68 -5.00 5.04 -0.12
CA GLY A 68 -4.11 4.71 0.97
C GLY A 68 -3.01 3.72 0.58
N ILE A 69 -2.74 2.73 1.43
CA ILE A 69 -1.81 1.63 1.15
C ILE A 69 -2.48 0.30 1.52
N PRO A 70 -3.24 -0.31 0.62
CA PRO A 70 -3.73 -1.68 0.80
C PRO A 70 -2.59 -2.70 0.75
N LEU A 71 -2.82 -3.87 1.39
CA LEU A 71 -1.95 -5.03 1.32
C LEU A 71 -2.45 -6.03 0.28
N CYS A 72 -1.57 -6.43 -0.64
CA CYS A 72 -1.82 -7.53 -1.57
C CYS A 72 -1.19 -8.80 -0.98
N TRP A 73 -2.00 -9.79 -0.58
CA TRP A 73 -1.54 -11.08 -0.07
C TRP A 73 -2.69 -12.11 -0.05
N PRO A 74 -2.49 -13.40 -0.35
CA PRO A 74 -1.27 -14.10 -0.77
C PRO A 74 -0.99 -13.99 -2.28
N ARG A 75 -1.66 -13.07 -2.96
CA ARG A 75 -1.50 -12.82 -4.40
C ARG A 75 -1.43 -11.33 -4.68
N PHE A 76 -0.54 -10.96 -5.59
CA PHE A 76 -0.56 -9.69 -6.29
C PHE A 76 -1.19 -9.87 -7.67
N GLY A 77 -2.03 -8.95 -8.12
CA GLY A 77 -2.77 -9.06 -9.38
C GLY A 77 -4.08 -9.86 -9.25
N VAL A 78 -4.62 -10.26 -10.38
CA VAL A 78 -5.90 -10.99 -10.50
C VAL A 78 -5.62 -12.49 -10.55
N ASP A 79 -6.44 -13.30 -9.91
CA ASP A 79 -6.35 -14.75 -9.99
C ASP A 79 -7.30 -15.33 -11.08
N GLU A 80 -7.26 -16.65 -11.26
CA GLU A 80 -8.09 -17.35 -12.25
C GLU A 80 -9.59 -17.22 -11.99
N SER A 81 -10.01 -16.91 -10.77
CA SER A 81 -11.41 -16.66 -10.43
C SER A 81 -11.85 -15.21 -10.65
N GLY A 82 -10.92 -14.33 -11.02
CA GLY A 82 -11.14 -12.89 -11.14
C GLY A 82 -11.01 -12.14 -9.81
N ALA A 83 -10.62 -12.80 -8.71
CA ALA A 83 -10.39 -12.14 -7.44
C ALA A 83 -9.06 -11.36 -7.48
N ILE A 84 -9.10 -10.12 -6.97
CA ILE A 84 -7.97 -9.20 -7.03
C ILE A 84 -7.19 -9.16 -5.72
N HIS A 85 -5.85 -9.18 -5.81
CA HIS A 85 -4.90 -8.92 -4.72
C HIS A 85 -5.03 -9.82 -3.49
N GLY A 86 -5.59 -11.02 -3.67
CA GLY A 86 -5.73 -12.02 -2.61
C GLY A 86 -6.79 -11.65 -1.57
N VAL A 87 -6.54 -11.95 -0.31
CA VAL A 87 -7.59 -11.92 0.73
C VAL A 87 -7.23 -11.13 2.00
N ALA A 88 -5.96 -10.79 2.24
CA ALA A 88 -5.54 -10.14 3.49
C ALA A 88 -6.24 -8.79 3.70
N TRP A 89 -6.48 -8.05 2.64
CA TRP A 89 -7.18 -6.77 2.66
C TRP A 89 -8.65 -6.83 3.12
N ARG A 90 -9.23 -8.06 3.18
CA ARG A 90 -10.58 -8.34 3.69
C ARG A 90 -10.59 -8.90 5.12
N ARG A 91 -9.46 -8.93 5.80
CA ARG A 91 -9.32 -9.56 7.11
C ARG A 91 -8.97 -8.54 8.17
N THR A 92 -9.52 -8.72 9.35
CA THR A 92 -9.15 -7.90 10.50
C THR A 92 -7.85 -8.40 11.10
N PHE A 93 -6.86 -7.53 11.21
CA PHE A 93 -5.60 -7.82 11.87
C PHE A 93 -5.72 -7.57 13.37
N ALA A 94 -5.11 -8.46 14.15
CA ALA A 94 -5.00 -8.29 15.58
C ALA A 94 -3.83 -7.35 15.92
N MET A 95 -4.08 -6.37 16.76
CA MET A 95 -3.02 -5.53 17.32
C MET A 95 -2.21 -6.31 18.34
N ARG A 96 -0.89 -6.35 18.17
CA ARG A 96 0.07 -7.01 19.06
C ARG A 96 0.82 -6.07 19.96
N GLY A 97 0.95 -4.82 19.53
CA GLY A 97 1.60 -3.77 20.32
C GLY A 97 1.48 -2.43 19.65
N ILE A 98 1.53 -1.39 20.46
CA ILE A 98 1.63 0.00 20.04
C ILE A 98 2.59 0.71 21.00
N SER A 99 3.42 1.57 20.45
CA SER A 99 4.23 2.51 21.21
C SER A 99 4.15 3.88 20.57
N GLU A 100 4.08 4.91 21.41
CA GLU A 100 3.99 6.29 20.96
C GLU A 100 5.15 7.10 21.55
N GLY A 101 5.72 7.94 20.72
CA GLY A 101 6.83 8.82 21.11
C GLY A 101 6.96 10.00 20.17
N ARG A 102 7.59 11.06 20.68
CA ARG A 102 7.72 12.33 19.95
C ARG A 102 8.45 12.22 18.62
N SER A 103 9.46 11.37 18.54
CA SER A 103 10.27 11.18 17.32
C SER A 103 9.98 9.87 16.58
N ARG A 104 9.31 8.92 17.25
CA ARG A 104 8.99 7.61 16.67
C ARG A 104 7.78 6.99 17.37
N SER A 105 6.83 6.52 16.57
CA SER A 105 5.69 5.70 17.01
C SER A 105 5.65 4.42 16.20
N GLU A 106 5.19 3.34 16.81
CA GLU A 106 5.18 2.01 16.19
C GLU A 106 3.87 1.27 16.48
N LEU A 107 3.42 0.50 15.50
CA LEU A 107 2.27 -0.40 15.59
C LEU A 107 2.66 -1.77 15.05
N ALA A 108 2.40 -2.83 15.82
CA ALA A 108 2.58 -4.21 15.41
C ALA A 108 1.22 -4.89 15.26
N LEU A 109 0.98 -5.45 14.08
CA LEU A 109 -0.25 -6.15 13.70
C LEU A 109 0.07 -7.59 13.31
N GLU A 110 -0.89 -8.50 13.49
CA GLU A 110 -0.77 -9.91 13.10
C GLU A 110 -2.06 -10.43 12.50
N LEU A 111 -1.94 -11.28 11.49
CA LEU A 111 -3.03 -12.06 10.93
C LEU A 111 -2.57 -13.52 10.77
N ALA A 112 -3.32 -14.46 11.36
CA ALA A 112 -3.20 -15.89 11.06
C ALA A 112 -4.25 -16.26 10.00
N LEU A 113 -3.81 -16.89 8.91
CA LEU A 113 -4.69 -17.29 7.82
C LEU A 113 -4.24 -18.63 7.21
N GLY A 114 -4.98 -19.70 7.50
CA GLY A 114 -4.58 -21.06 7.13
C GLY A 114 -3.20 -21.40 7.72
N ASP A 115 -2.31 -21.87 6.87
CA ASP A 115 -0.93 -22.22 7.20
C ASP A 115 0.04 -21.03 7.14
N ALA A 116 -0.46 -19.80 7.14
CA ALA A 116 0.37 -18.61 7.11
C ALA A 116 0.12 -17.71 8.32
N ARG A 117 1.21 -17.12 8.82
CA ARG A 117 1.18 -16.01 9.76
C ARG A 117 1.81 -14.79 9.11
N LEU A 118 1.04 -13.70 9.07
CA LEU A 118 1.49 -12.37 8.65
C LEU A 118 1.77 -11.53 9.89
N GLU A 119 2.95 -10.95 9.93
CA GLU A 119 3.35 -9.95 10.92
C GLU A 119 3.57 -8.64 10.16
N TYR A 120 2.85 -7.60 10.55
CA TYR A 120 2.94 -6.31 9.89
C TYR A 120 3.36 -5.25 10.91
N ALA A 121 4.57 -4.73 10.72
CA ALA A 121 5.11 -3.65 11.54
C ALA A 121 5.04 -2.33 10.77
N ILE A 122 4.52 -1.31 11.44
CA ILE A 122 4.38 0.06 10.96
C ILE A 122 5.18 0.94 11.90
N ALA A 123 6.11 1.71 11.37
CA ALA A 123 6.90 2.68 12.15
C ALA A 123 6.80 4.05 11.51
N LEU A 124 6.47 5.03 12.33
CA LEU A 124 6.31 6.42 11.96
C LEU A 124 7.43 7.26 12.60
N THR A 125 8.14 7.99 11.76
CA THR A 125 9.04 9.09 12.12
C THR A 125 8.56 10.35 11.39
N ASP A 126 9.42 11.09 10.69
CA ASP A 126 9.06 11.97 9.57
C ASP A 126 8.76 11.19 8.28
N ALA A 127 9.16 9.92 8.23
CA ALA A 127 8.87 8.95 7.19
C ALA A 127 7.99 7.82 7.72
N LEU A 128 7.27 7.13 6.82
CA LEU A 128 6.48 5.95 7.09
C LEU A 128 7.25 4.71 6.64
N SER A 129 7.58 3.81 7.57
CA SER A 129 8.24 2.54 7.30
C SER A 129 7.30 1.36 7.59
N LEU A 130 7.20 0.45 6.63
CA LEU A 130 6.34 -0.72 6.64
C LEU A 130 7.17 -1.98 6.46
N GLU A 131 6.94 -2.98 7.29
CA GLU A 131 7.52 -4.32 7.14
C GLU A 131 6.41 -5.37 7.21
N LEU A 132 6.23 -6.11 6.12
CA LEU A 132 5.35 -7.27 6.07
C LEU A 132 6.19 -8.54 6.06
N ALA A 133 6.03 -9.37 7.08
CA ALA A 133 6.63 -10.69 7.15
C ALA A 133 5.56 -11.76 6.99
N THR A 134 5.84 -12.74 6.14
CA THR A 134 5.01 -13.93 5.93
C THR A 134 5.79 -15.15 6.39
N THR A 135 5.25 -15.90 7.34
CA THR A 135 5.81 -17.16 7.84
C THR A 135 4.90 -18.32 7.47
N ASN A 136 5.46 -19.37 6.88
CA ASN A 136 4.75 -20.63 6.70
C ASN A 136 4.72 -21.40 8.05
N THR A 137 3.53 -21.55 8.61
CA THR A 137 3.29 -22.29 9.87
C THR A 137 2.76 -23.70 9.63
N GLY A 138 2.55 -24.08 8.35
CA GLY A 138 2.08 -25.39 7.95
C GLY A 138 3.21 -26.40 7.78
N THR A 139 2.85 -27.56 7.25
CA THR A 139 3.76 -28.70 7.01
C THR A 139 4.15 -28.88 5.55
N ASN A 140 3.53 -28.15 4.64
CA ASN A 140 3.81 -28.19 3.21
C ASN A 140 4.29 -26.82 2.71
N ASP A 141 5.02 -26.83 1.61
CA ASP A 141 5.37 -25.60 0.90
C ASP A 141 4.09 -24.88 0.46
N PHE A 142 4.08 -23.55 0.56
CA PHE A 142 3.07 -22.75 -0.13
C PHE A 142 3.73 -21.64 -0.96
N ALA A 143 3.10 -21.31 -2.08
CA ALA A 143 3.55 -20.21 -2.92
C ALA A 143 2.67 -18.98 -2.67
N CYS A 144 3.30 -17.81 -2.53
CA CYS A 144 2.59 -16.54 -2.46
C CYS A 144 3.31 -15.45 -3.24
N SER A 145 2.53 -14.53 -3.76
CA SER A 145 3.00 -13.22 -4.20
C SER A 145 2.35 -12.16 -3.32
N TYR A 146 3.03 -11.05 -3.10
CA TYR A 146 2.55 -10.03 -2.17
C TYR A 146 3.16 -8.67 -2.48
N GLY A 147 2.55 -7.61 -1.98
CA GLY A 147 3.02 -6.26 -2.20
C GLY A 147 2.31 -5.22 -1.35
N PHE A 148 2.88 -4.03 -1.36
CA PHE A 148 2.24 -2.80 -0.91
C PHE A 148 1.71 -2.05 -2.12
N HIS A 149 0.50 -1.52 -2.05
CA HIS A 149 -0.13 -0.80 -3.16
C HIS A 149 -0.39 0.68 -2.78
N PRO A 150 0.68 1.50 -2.60
CA PRO A 150 0.55 2.88 -2.16
C PRO A 150 -0.01 3.75 -3.29
N TYR A 151 -1.09 4.47 -2.99
CA TYR A 151 -1.66 5.51 -3.84
C TYR A 151 -1.04 6.85 -3.44
N LEU A 152 0.06 7.23 -4.08
CA LEU A 152 0.77 8.46 -3.76
C LEU A 152 0.05 9.66 -4.36
N LEU A 153 -0.29 10.63 -3.50
CA LEU A 153 -1.02 11.84 -3.91
C LEU A 153 -0.13 12.76 -4.75
N VAL A 154 -0.65 13.21 -5.88
CA VAL A 154 -0.06 14.25 -6.72
C VAL A 154 -1.08 15.36 -7.03
N ALA A 155 -0.61 16.56 -7.30
CA ALA A 155 -1.46 17.67 -7.69
C ALA A 155 -2.01 17.47 -9.11
N GLU A 156 -1.16 16.99 -10.04
CA GLU A 156 -1.54 16.66 -11.41
C GLU A 156 -0.62 15.56 -11.96
N ARG A 157 -1.18 14.40 -12.23
CA ARG A 157 -0.44 13.21 -12.69
C ARG A 157 0.37 13.49 -13.97
N ALA A 158 -0.23 14.14 -14.96
CA ALA A 158 0.44 14.42 -16.24
C ALA A 158 1.66 15.35 -16.11
N LYS A 159 1.81 16.04 -14.98
CA LYS A 159 2.98 16.85 -14.63
C LYS A 159 3.90 16.16 -13.62
N SER A 160 3.72 14.87 -13.44
CA SER A 160 4.51 14.06 -12.52
C SER A 160 5.38 13.08 -13.28
N SER A 161 6.43 12.60 -12.62
CA SER A 161 7.36 11.62 -13.21
C SER A 161 7.96 10.72 -12.15
N VAL A 162 8.40 9.53 -12.57
CA VAL A 162 9.10 8.55 -11.71
C VAL A 162 10.54 8.41 -12.17
N THR A 163 11.47 8.45 -11.21
CA THR A 163 12.91 8.23 -11.42
C THR A 163 13.40 7.06 -10.58
N GLY A 164 14.63 6.60 -10.82
CA GLY A 164 15.24 5.45 -10.13
C GLY A 164 15.00 4.12 -10.83
N ILE A 165 14.48 4.13 -12.05
CA ILE A 165 14.16 2.96 -12.86
C ILE A 165 15.02 2.84 -14.13
N ASP A 166 15.94 3.77 -14.33
CA ASP A 166 16.86 3.74 -15.49
C ASP A 166 17.69 2.45 -15.52
N GLY A 167 17.78 1.84 -16.68
CA GLY A 167 18.48 0.56 -16.88
C GLY A 167 17.71 -0.69 -16.42
N MET A 168 16.51 -0.56 -15.86
CA MET A 168 15.71 -1.70 -15.44
C MET A 168 14.97 -2.37 -16.60
N HIS A 169 14.91 -3.69 -16.57
CA HIS A 169 14.01 -4.44 -17.44
C HIS A 169 12.57 -4.15 -17.03
N PHE A 170 11.72 -3.93 -18.02
CA PHE A 170 10.29 -3.69 -17.79
C PHE A 170 9.42 -4.54 -18.70
N GLU A 171 8.19 -4.74 -18.27
CA GLU A 171 7.10 -5.35 -19.03
C GLU A 171 5.78 -4.65 -18.69
N ASP A 172 4.99 -4.35 -19.71
CA ASP A 172 3.64 -3.82 -19.53
C ASP A 172 2.65 -4.94 -19.22
N ASP A 173 1.55 -4.60 -18.54
CA ASP A 173 0.42 -5.51 -18.38
C ASP A 173 -0.01 -6.05 -19.77
N PRO A 174 -0.09 -7.38 -19.95
CA PRO A 174 -0.42 -7.99 -21.23
C PRO A 174 -1.83 -7.67 -21.74
N SER A 175 -2.70 -7.16 -20.88
CA SER A 175 -4.06 -6.71 -21.26
C SER A 175 -4.07 -5.34 -21.96
N ARG A 176 -2.94 -4.62 -21.99
CA ARG A 176 -2.83 -3.36 -22.75
C ARG A 176 -2.99 -3.62 -24.25
N ALA A 177 -3.52 -2.63 -24.97
CA ALA A 177 -3.71 -2.73 -26.43
C ALA A 177 -2.38 -2.94 -27.19
N ARG A 178 -1.27 -2.41 -26.64
CA ARG A 178 0.09 -2.58 -27.16
C ARG A 178 1.06 -2.71 -25.98
N PRO A 179 1.19 -3.92 -25.39
CA PRO A 179 2.12 -4.14 -24.31
C PRO A 179 3.56 -4.08 -24.83
N GLU A 180 4.40 -3.34 -24.13
CA GLU A 180 5.81 -3.20 -24.41
C GLU A 180 6.65 -3.91 -23.37
N ARG A 181 7.86 -4.31 -23.74
CA ARG A 181 8.87 -4.85 -22.84
C ARG A 181 10.26 -4.49 -23.33
N GLY A 182 11.21 -4.37 -22.42
CA GLY A 182 12.59 -4.01 -22.78
C GLY A 182 13.41 -3.54 -21.60
N VAL A 183 14.36 -2.68 -21.87
CA VAL A 183 15.13 -1.94 -20.86
C VAL A 183 14.65 -0.50 -20.89
N TRP A 184 14.27 0.03 -19.73
CA TRP A 184 13.84 1.41 -19.61
C TRP A 184 15.04 2.35 -19.56
N HIS A 185 14.90 3.52 -20.20
CA HIS A 185 15.92 4.56 -20.18
C HIS A 185 15.35 5.92 -19.73
N GLY A 186 16.01 6.49 -18.74
CA GLY A 186 15.70 7.83 -18.24
C GLY A 186 14.48 7.86 -17.28
N THR A 187 13.80 8.98 -17.29
CA THR A 187 12.67 9.29 -16.41
C THR A 187 11.35 8.84 -17.04
N LEU A 188 10.49 8.19 -16.26
CA LEU A 188 9.15 7.80 -16.69
C LEU A 188 8.19 8.98 -16.49
N ARG A 189 7.69 9.55 -17.57
CA ARG A 189 6.63 10.56 -17.56
C ARG A 189 5.27 9.89 -17.49
N LEU A 190 4.35 10.51 -16.76
CA LEU A 190 3.04 9.92 -16.46
C LEU A 190 1.94 10.60 -17.28
N GLU A 191 2.13 10.70 -18.59
CA GLU A 191 1.20 11.39 -19.51
C GLU A 191 0.01 10.51 -19.90
N GLU A 192 0.19 9.17 -19.96
CA GLU A 192 -0.81 8.17 -20.34
C GLU A 192 -1.13 7.20 -19.20
N SER A 193 -2.16 6.36 -19.37
CA SER A 193 -2.40 5.24 -18.46
C SER A 193 -1.16 4.34 -18.39
N ILE A 194 -0.83 3.85 -17.21
CA ILE A 194 0.33 3.00 -17.01
C ILE A 194 0.00 1.80 -16.13
N ASP A 195 0.52 0.65 -16.51
CA ASP A 195 0.56 -0.58 -15.72
C ASP A 195 1.80 -1.33 -16.17
N ARG A 196 2.91 -1.05 -15.47
CA ARG A 196 4.24 -1.45 -15.90
C ARG A 196 5.05 -1.98 -14.74
N ILE A 197 5.54 -3.20 -14.91
CA ILE A 197 6.37 -3.90 -13.93
C ILE A 197 7.83 -3.78 -14.32
N PHE A 198 8.67 -3.34 -13.38
CA PHE A 198 10.11 -3.23 -13.50
C PHE A 198 10.78 -4.30 -12.64
N ALA A 199 11.66 -5.09 -13.23
CA ALA A 199 12.44 -6.09 -12.49
C ALA A 199 13.50 -5.40 -11.61
N LEU A 200 13.50 -5.66 -10.31
CA LEU A 200 14.52 -5.17 -9.40
C LEU A 200 15.83 -5.99 -9.58
N PRO A 201 16.99 -5.39 -9.25
CA PRO A 201 18.25 -6.12 -9.24
C PRO A 201 18.23 -7.28 -8.23
N ALA A 202 19.16 -8.21 -8.37
CA ALA A 202 19.27 -9.40 -7.49
C ALA A 202 19.41 -9.06 -5.99
N SER A 203 19.82 -7.83 -5.66
CA SER A 203 19.84 -7.33 -4.28
C SER A 203 18.44 -7.19 -3.68
N MET A 204 17.37 -7.24 -4.51
CA MET A 204 15.97 -7.03 -4.11
C MET A 204 15.77 -5.71 -3.35
N ARG A 205 16.50 -4.66 -3.73
CA ARG A 205 16.43 -3.32 -3.14
C ARG A 205 16.23 -2.29 -4.24
N GLY A 206 15.44 -1.27 -3.95
CA GLY A 206 15.20 -0.15 -4.85
C GLY A 206 14.96 1.16 -4.11
N SER A 207 15.21 2.27 -4.82
CA SER A 207 14.88 3.63 -4.38
C SER A 207 14.34 4.40 -5.58
N PHE A 208 13.12 4.85 -5.47
CA PHE A 208 12.35 5.49 -6.54
C PHE A 208 11.85 6.83 -6.06
N ALA A 209 11.85 7.83 -6.93
CA ALA A 209 11.28 9.11 -6.58
C ALA A 209 10.13 9.48 -7.51
N LEU A 210 9.02 9.90 -6.91
CA LEU A 210 7.90 10.55 -7.58
C LEU A 210 8.13 12.06 -7.48
N GLU A 211 8.32 12.71 -8.63
CA GLU A 211 8.44 14.15 -8.75
C GLU A 211 7.07 14.72 -9.14
N ASP A 212 6.43 15.42 -8.23
CA ASP A 212 5.17 16.14 -8.45
C ASP A 212 5.47 17.62 -8.70
N LEU A 213 5.74 17.98 -9.95
CA LEU A 213 6.10 19.34 -10.34
C LEU A 213 4.97 20.35 -10.08
N ALA A 214 3.72 19.94 -10.25
CA ALA A 214 2.57 20.82 -10.02
C ALA A 214 2.36 21.10 -8.54
N GLY A 215 2.55 20.07 -7.69
CA GLY A 215 2.47 20.19 -6.23
C GLY A 215 3.75 20.72 -5.57
N GLY A 216 4.85 20.80 -6.33
CA GLY A 216 6.16 21.21 -5.79
C GLY A 216 6.69 20.23 -4.75
N ARG A 217 6.44 18.92 -4.92
CA ARG A 217 6.78 17.87 -3.95
C ARG A 217 7.59 16.76 -4.58
N ARG A 218 8.38 16.11 -3.73
CA ARG A 218 9.09 14.89 -4.06
C ARG A 218 8.79 13.84 -3.00
N VAL A 219 8.36 12.66 -3.44
CA VAL A 219 8.13 11.49 -2.57
C VAL A 219 9.12 10.40 -2.95
N VAL A 220 9.87 9.92 -1.98
CA VAL A 220 10.83 8.82 -2.18
C VAL A 220 10.26 7.55 -1.59
N VAL A 221 10.20 6.51 -2.42
CA VAL A 221 9.82 5.14 -2.03
C VAL A 221 11.06 4.26 -2.09
N THR A 222 11.48 3.72 -0.95
CA THR A 222 12.54 2.71 -0.90
C THR A 222 11.96 1.36 -0.54
N CYS A 223 12.57 0.29 -1.03
CA CYS A 223 12.13 -1.07 -0.72
C CYS A 223 13.29 -2.04 -0.53
N ALA A 224 13.00 -3.15 0.19
CA ALA A 224 13.86 -4.30 0.32
C ALA A 224 13.00 -5.57 0.40
N GLY A 225 13.47 -6.66 -0.23
CA GLY A 225 12.73 -7.92 -0.31
C GLY A 225 11.67 -7.94 -1.42
N ALA A 226 11.62 -6.92 -2.27
CA ALA A 226 10.78 -6.89 -3.47
C ALA A 226 11.53 -7.51 -4.65
N SER A 227 10.86 -8.28 -5.49
CA SER A 227 11.41 -8.77 -6.75
C SER A 227 11.20 -7.78 -7.90
N HIS A 228 10.12 -6.99 -7.80
CA HIS A 228 9.73 -6.05 -8.85
C HIS A 228 9.15 -4.77 -8.22
N LEU A 229 9.08 -3.73 -9.06
CA LEU A 229 8.31 -2.52 -8.82
C LEU A 229 7.19 -2.46 -9.85
N ASN A 230 5.95 -2.31 -9.42
CA ASN A 230 4.88 -1.92 -10.34
C ASN A 230 4.65 -0.40 -10.27
N VAL A 231 4.50 0.23 -11.42
CA VAL A 231 4.02 1.62 -11.54
C VAL A 231 2.69 1.59 -12.24
N TRP A 232 1.65 2.05 -11.53
CA TRP A 232 0.27 1.97 -12.01
C TRP A 232 -0.50 3.28 -11.87
N ASN A 233 -1.28 3.56 -12.90
CA ASN A 233 -2.37 4.54 -12.87
C ASN A 233 -3.34 4.20 -14.01
N PRO A 234 -4.66 4.11 -13.76
CA PRO A 234 -5.64 3.67 -14.77
C PRO A 234 -5.76 4.63 -15.94
N GLY A 235 -5.43 5.92 -15.76
CA GLY A 235 -5.69 6.94 -16.77
C GLY A 235 -7.18 7.09 -17.08
N PRO A 236 -7.52 7.84 -18.13
CA PRO A 236 -8.91 8.02 -18.57
C PRO A 236 -9.50 6.78 -19.24
N GLU A 237 -8.64 5.91 -19.79
CA GLU A 237 -9.06 4.80 -20.65
C GLU A 237 -9.51 3.57 -19.86
N LYS A 238 -8.92 3.34 -18.70
CA LYS A 238 -9.28 2.24 -17.77
C LYS A 238 -10.19 2.74 -16.65
N GLN A 239 -11.18 3.57 -16.98
CA GLN A 239 -12.26 3.85 -16.03
C GLN A 239 -13.01 2.54 -15.77
N CYS A 240 -12.50 1.76 -14.83
CA CYS A 240 -13.29 0.68 -14.25
C CYS A 240 -14.39 1.35 -13.44
N PRO A 241 -15.67 1.29 -13.88
CA PRO A 241 -16.77 1.86 -13.11
C PRO A 241 -16.72 1.31 -11.68
N GLY A 242 -16.67 2.19 -10.68
CA GLY A 242 -16.56 1.81 -9.27
C GLY A 242 -15.14 1.69 -8.72
N VAL A 243 -14.09 1.81 -9.55
CA VAL A 243 -12.69 1.70 -9.12
C VAL A 243 -12.14 3.03 -8.62
N VAL A 244 -12.27 4.07 -9.43
CA VAL A 244 -11.85 5.44 -9.12
C VAL A 244 -12.91 6.39 -9.65
N PRO A 245 -13.54 7.22 -8.80
CA PRO A 245 -14.62 8.09 -9.27
C PRO A 245 -14.11 9.24 -10.14
N GLY A 246 -14.80 9.51 -11.24
CA GLY A 246 -14.60 10.67 -12.10
C GLY A 246 -13.14 10.85 -12.55
N ASP A 247 -12.59 12.02 -12.32
CA ASP A 247 -11.23 12.41 -12.71
C ASP A 247 -10.18 12.22 -11.61
N GLU A 248 -10.50 11.55 -10.51
CA GLU A 248 -9.59 11.32 -9.37
C GLU A 248 -8.32 10.54 -9.76
N TRP A 249 -8.35 9.77 -10.86
CA TRP A 249 -7.15 9.15 -11.43
C TRP A 249 -6.03 10.16 -11.75
N ARG A 250 -6.34 11.45 -11.91
CA ARG A 250 -5.36 12.53 -12.14
C ARG A 250 -4.56 12.86 -10.87
N ARG A 251 -5.02 12.42 -9.71
CA ARG A 251 -4.52 12.87 -8.42
C ARG A 251 -3.62 11.88 -7.70
N PHE A 252 -3.33 10.73 -8.30
CA PHE A 252 -2.44 9.75 -7.70
C PHE A 252 -1.55 9.04 -8.71
N VAL A 253 -0.51 8.41 -8.17
CA VAL A 253 0.34 7.43 -8.85
C VAL A 253 0.63 6.32 -7.86
N CYS A 254 0.52 5.06 -8.28
CA CYS A 254 0.96 3.93 -7.49
C CYS A 254 2.39 3.55 -7.84
N ILE A 255 3.24 3.44 -6.83
CA ILE A 255 4.64 2.97 -6.92
C ILE A 255 4.76 1.80 -5.94
N GLU A 256 4.65 0.60 -6.44
CA GLU A 256 4.31 -0.59 -5.68
C GLU A 256 5.49 -1.56 -5.61
N PRO A 257 6.23 -1.63 -4.49
CA PRO A 257 7.17 -2.72 -4.27
C PRO A 257 6.41 -4.04 -4.09
N ILE A 258 6.71 -5.01 -4.96
CA ILE A 258 6.01 -6.29 -5.01
C ILE A 258 6.99 -7.46 -5.03
N PHE A 259 6.55 -8.60 -4.52
CA PHE A 259 7.19 -9.88 -4.69
C PHE A 259 6.27 -10.80 -5.47
N VAL A 260 6.57 -11.05 -6.73
CA VAL A 260 5.73 -11.87 -7.63
C VAL A 260 6.40 -13.18 -8.03
N GLY A 261 7.62 -13.45 -7.54
CA GLY A 261 8.31 -14.70 -7.81
C GLY A 261 9.79 -14.54 -8.10
N GLY A 262 10.41 -15.62 -8.60
CA GLY A 262 11.79 -15.62 -9.07
C GLY A 262 11.95 -14.89 -10.40
N ALA A 263 13.17 -14.87 -10.92
CA ALA A 263 13.51 -14.24 -12.20
C ALA A 263 12.75 -14.83 -13.40
N ASP A 264 12.16 -16.01 -13.24
CA ASP A 264 11.31 -16.70 -14.24
C ASP A 264 9.82 -16.39 -14.09
N GLY A 265 9.44 -15.45 -13.20
CA GLY A 265 8.06 -15.06 -12.94
C GLY A 265 7.24 -16.10 -12.16
N ARG A 266 7.85 -17.24 -11.76
CA ARG A 266 7.14 -18.27 -10.99
C ARG A 266 7.15 -17.93 -9.51
N PRO A 267 6.02 -18.15 -8.81
CA PRO A 267 5.97 -17.99 -7.35
C PRO A 267 7.04 -18.85 -6.69
N VAL A 268 7.84 -18.24 -5.81
CA VAL A 268 8.87 -18.97 -5.04
C VAL A 268 8.20 -19.56 -3.81
N PRO A 269 8.25 -20.90 -3.63
CA PRO A 269 7.66 -21.53 -2.45
C PRO A 269 8.27 -21.03 -1.15
N VAL A 270 7.44 -20.95 -0.12
CA VAL A 270 7.85 -20.72 1.27
C VAL A 270 7.78 -22.08 1.96
N PRO A 271 8.92 -22.70 2.32
CA PRO A 271 8.91 -24.01 2.96
C PRO A 271 8.37 -23.92 4.40
N PRO A 272 8.00 -25.05 5.01
CA PRO A 272 7.61 -25.11 6.42
C PRO A 272 8.62 -24.40 7.33
N GLY A 273 8.14 -23.49 8.18
CA GLY A 273 8.97 -22.63 9.02
C GLY A 273 9.70 -21.50 8.26
N GLY A 274 9.63 -21.49 6.94
CA GLY A 274 10.22 -20.44 6.10
C GLY A 274 9.56 -19.08 6.33
N ARG A 275 10.36 -18.01 6.20
CA ARG A 275 9.91 -16.61 6.38
C ARG A 275 10.37 -15.73 5.23
N ARG A 276 9.46 -14.90 4.73
CA ARG A 276 9.71 -13.88 3.73
C ARG A 276 9.38 -12.51 4.29
N VAL A 277 10.16 -11.49 3.92
CA VAL A 277 9.98 -10.13 4.43
C VAL A 277 10.04 -9.15 3.27
N LEU A 278 9.03 -8.29 3.18
CA LEU A 278 8.99 -7.12 2.32
C LEU A 278 9.01 -5.85 3.16
N ARG A 279 9.87 -4.92 2.81
CA ARG A 279 9.97 -3.61 3.45
C ARG A 279 9.72 -2.51 2.44
N MET A 280 9.05 -1.46 2.90
CA MET A 280 8.89 -0.22 2.16
C MET A 280 9.04 0.95 3.11
N THR A 281 9.69 2.02 2.67
CA THR A 281 9.68 3.30 3.36
C THR A 281 9.25 4.40 2.40
N ILE A 282 8.33 5.25 2.84
CA ILE A 282 7.87 6.43 2.12
C ILE A 282 8.36 7.65 2.90
N ALA A 283 9.16 8.49 2.24
CA ALA A 283 9.60 9.77 2.75
C ALA A 283 9.11 10.87 1.81
N ALA A 284 8.34 11.81 2.35
CA ALA A 284 7.91 12.99 1.62
C ALA A 284 8.81 14.16 2.05
N ASN A 285 9.61 14.66 1.11
CA ASN A 285 10.42 15.85 1.35
C ASN A 285 9.60 17.10 1.02
N ALA A 286 9.68 18.12 1.89
CA ALA A 286 9.09 19.40 1.68
C ALA A 286 9.59 20.02 0.36
N ARG A 287 8.63 20.54 -0.40
CA ARG A 287 8.71 21.46 -1.54
C ARG A 287 10.06 21.52 -2.27
N VAL A 288 10.06 21.04 -3.50
CA VAL A 288 11.05 21.52 -4.49
C VAL A 288 10.87 23.04 -4.58
N GLU A 289 11.83 23.82 -4.10
CA GLU A 289 11.83 25.28 -4.33
C GLU A 289 11.69 25.48 -5.82
N LYS A 290 10.66 26.23 -6.24
CA LYS A 290 10.54 26.68 -7.64
C LYS A 290 11.82 27.45 -7.92
N GLY A 291 12.69 26.88 -8.75
CA GLY A 291 13.87 27.57 -9.23
C GLY A 291 13.44 28.95 -9.70
N ILE A 292 14.00 29.98 -9.10
CA ILE A 292 13.86 31.35 -9.56
C ILE A 292 14.45 31.34 -10.97
N ASP A 293 13.57 31.45 -11.95
CA ASP A 293 13.95 31.64 -13.33
C ASP A 293 14.65 33.02 -13.41
N CYS A 294 15.94 33.02 -13.26
CA CYS A 294 16.77 34.21 -13.51
C CYS A 294 16.80 34.43 -15.02
N ARG A 295 15.90 35.30 -15.50
CA ARG A 295 16.00 35.91 -16.82
C ARG A 295 17.19 36.86 -16.87
#